data_7a97be762e1f92692534e1680688ef80
#
_entry.id   7a97be762e1f92692534e1680688ef80
#
_cell.length_a   1.000
_cell.length_b   1.000
_cell.length_c   1.000
_cell.angle_alpha   90.00
_cell.angle_beta   90.00
_cell.angle_gamma   90.00
#
_symmetry.space_group_name_H-M   'P 1'
#
loop_
_entity.id
_entity.type
_entity.pdbx_description
1 polymer ?
#
loop_
_entity_poly.entity_id
_entity_poly.type
_entity_poly.pdbx_seq_one_letter_code
_entity_poly.pdbx_strand_id
1 'polypeptide(L)'
;EENAIPAAEVCRILGVTPRERRAIAARELNEGLLVLYTTERPGGYFRPSPGEKGRQEIQRFRARELARLRSFGKKVKVADDILKQCAGQTQLDPPCALKEV
;
A
#
# COMPACT_ATOMS: atom_id res chain seq x y z
N GLU A 1 11.47 -14.83 1.69
CA GLU A 1 10.98 -14.40 0.35
C GLU A 1 10.83 -15.58 -0.61
N GLU A 2 11.72 -16.57 -0.52
CA GLU A 2 11.68 -17.75 -1.40
C GLU A 2 10.39 -18.55 -1.24
N ASN A 3 9.79 -18.48 -0.06
CA ASN A 3 8.59 -19.22 0.29
C ASN A 3 7.32 -18.35 0.17
N ALA A 4 7.40 -17.24 -0.56
CA ALA A 4 6.26 -16.37 -0.74
C ALA A 4 5.11 -17.09 -1.45
N ILE A 5 3.89 -16.87 -0.96
CA ILE A 5 2.69 -17.53 -1.48
C ILE A 5 1.83 -16.50 -2.20
N PRO A 6 1.47 -16.73 -3.49
CA PRO A 6 0.60 -15.81 -4.21
C PRO A 6 -0.74 -15.57 -3.49
N ALA A 7 -1.29 -14.39 -3.64
CA ALA A 7 -2.54 -14.01 -2.95
C ALA A 7 -3.69 -14.98 -3.21
N ALA A 8 -3.84 -15.43 -4.46
CA ALA A 8 -4.90 -16.39 -4.81
C ALA A 8 -4.72 -17.71 -4.07
N GLU A 9 -3.48 -18.14 -3.91
CA GLU A 9 -3.17 -19.39 -3.20
C GLU A 9 -3.45 -19.24 -1.70
N VAL A 10 -3.11 -18.10 -1.12
CA VAL A 10 -3.42 -17.80 0.28
C VAL A 10 -4.93 -17.88 0.51
N CYS A 11 -5.70 -17.26 -0.36
CA CYS A 11 -7.16 -17.29 -0.27
C CYS A 11 -7.70 -18.72 -0.35
N ARG A 12 -7.14 -19.54 -1.25
CA ARG A 12 -7.53 -20.93 -1.42
C ARG A 12 -7.24 -21.76 -0.18
N ILE A 13 -6.04 -21.60 0.37
CA ILE A 13 -5.62 -22.36 1.57
C ILE A 13 -6.49 -22.00 2.77
N LEU A 14 -6.79 -20.73 2.96
CA LEU A 14 -7.57 -20.24 4.09
C LEU A 14 -9.08 -20.37 3.88
N GLY A 15 -9.52 -20.62 2.65
CA GLY A 15 -10.95 -20.69 2.33
C GLY A 15 -11.64 -19.34 2.45
N VAL A 16 -10.95 -18.25 2.10
CA VAL A 16 -11.47 -16.89 2.22
C VAL A 16 -11.45 -16.17 0.87
N THR A 17 -12.27 -15.14 0.76
CA THR A 17 -12.26 -14.25 -0.40
C THR A 17 -11.06 -13.28 -0.32
N PRO A 18 -10.65 -12.66 -1.44
CA PRO A 18 -9.62 -11.62 -1.39
C PRO A 18 -9.95 -10.47 -0.44
N ARG A 19 -11.23 -10.11 -0.33
CA ARG A 19 -11.68 -9.07 0.58
C ARG A 19 -11.47 -9.49 2.04
N GLU A 20 -11.85 -10.73 2.38
CA GLU A 20 -11.65 -11.27 3.72
C GLU A 20 -10.17 -11.37 4.06
N ARG A 21 -9.34 -11.77 3.11
CA ARG A 21 -7.89 -11.84 3.30
C ARG A 21 -7.33 -10.47 3.66
N ARG A 22 -7.74 -9.42 2.93
CA ARG A 22 -7.28 -8.06 3.22
C ARG A 22 -7.73 -7.58 4.59
N ALA A 23 -8.94 -7.94 5.00
CA ALA A 23 -9.46 -7.60 6.33
C ALA A 23 -8.66 -8.29 7.43
N ILE A 24 -8.30 -9.55 7.23
CA ILE A 24 -7.45 -10.31 8.18
C ILE A 24 -6.07 -9.65 8.29
N ALA A 25 -5.46 -9.31 7.16
CA ALA A 25 -4.14 -8.67 7.14
C ALA A 25 -4.17 -7.31 7.87
N ALA A 26 -5.21 -6.52 7.67
CA ALA A 26 -5.37 -5.24 8.36
C ALA A 26 -5.51 -5.43 9.87
N ARG A 27 -6.26 -6.45 10.29
CA ARG A 27 -6.42 -6.77 11.71
C ARG A 27 -5.09 -7.19 12.32
N GLU A 28 -4.35 -8.07 11.66
CA GLU A 28 -3.04 -8.51 12.13
C GLU A 28 -2.07 -7.33 12.25
N LEU A 29 -2.08 -6.43 11.29
CA LEU A 29 -1.23 -5.25 11.31
C LEU A 29 -1.55 -4.37 12.53
N ASN A 30 -2.83 -4.19 12.86
CA ASN A 30 -3.23 -3.44 14.05
C ASN A 30 -2.75 -4.10 15.33
N GLU A 31 -2.54 -5.41 15.31
CA GLU A 31 -1.99 -6.17 16.43
C GLU A 31 -0.47 -6.20 16.44
N GLY A 32 0.18 -5.52 15.49
CA GLY A 32 1.63 -5.48 15.39
C GLY A 32 2.24 -6.66 14.63
N LEU A 33 1.42 -7.43 13.93
CA LEU A 33 1.90 -8.55 13.13
C LEU A 33 2.06 -8.10 11.69
N LEU A 34 3.18 -8.44 11.08
CA LEU A 34 3.51 -8.01 9.74
C LEU A 34 3.60 -9.21 8.79
N VAL A 35 2.81 -9.15 7.71
CA VAL A 35 2.94 -10.08 6.59
C VAL A 35 3.55 -9.31 5.43
N LEU A 36 4.68 -9.78 4.96
CA LEU A 36 5.43 -9.13 3.89
C LEU A 36 4.95 -9.64 2.52
N TYR A 37 5.23 -8.86 1.49
CA TYR A 37 5.01 -9.30 0.12
C TYR A 37 6.24 -9.01 -0.72
N THR A 38 6.41 -9.77 -1.80
CA THR A 38 7.48 -9.54 -2.77
C THR A 38 6.88 -9.43 -4.16
N THR A 39 7.47 -8.55 -4.96
CA THR A 39 7.14 -8.40 -6.37
C THR A 39 8.04 -9.25 -7.27
N GLU A 40 9.08 -9.84 -6.72
CA GLU A 40 9.93 -10.78 -7.45
C GLU A 40 9.16 -12.04 -7.78
N ARG A 41 9.32 -12.53 -8.98
CA ARG A 41 8.58 -13.71 -9.44
C ARG A 41 8.96 -14.94 -8.65
N PRO A 42 7.97 -15.76 -8.26
CA PRO A 42 6.55 -15.69 -8.61
C PRO A 42 5.73 -14.66 -7.82
N GLY A 43 6.33 -13.91 -6.91
CA GLY A 43 5.61 -12.94 -6.08
C GLY A 43 4.75 -13.60 -5.01
N GLY A 44 4.24 -12.81 -4.09
CA GLY A 44 3.33 -13.29 -3.07
C GLY A 44 3.66 -12.81 -1.67
N TYR A 45 3.03 -13.44 -0.70
CA TYR A 45 3.10 -13.07 0.72
C TYR A 45 3.95 -14.05 1.51
N PHE A 46 4.65 -13.56 2.50
CA PHE A 46 5.45 -14.40 3.38
C PHE A 46 5.59 -13.72 4.75
N ARG A 47 5.90 -14.52 5.77
CA ARG A 47 6.24 -13.99 7.09
C ARG A 47 7.74 -13.79 7.17
N PRO A 48 8.21 -12.79 7.95
CA PRO A 48 9.65 -12.56 8.08
C PRO A 48 10.37 -13.80 8.60
N SER A 49 11.52 -14.08 8.01
CA SER A 49 12.39 -15.16 8.45
C SER A 49 13.01 -14.78 9.79
N PRO A 50 13.47 -15.76 10.59
CA PRO A 50 14.18 -15.43 11.83
C PRO A 50 15.57 -14.84 11.53
N GLY A 51 16.08 -14.07 12.48
CA GLY A 51 17.44 -13.56 12.45
C GLY A 51 17.67 -12.45 11.44
N GLU A 52 18.90 -12.34 10.98
CA GLU A 52 19.35 -11.27 10.08
C GLU A 52 18.63 -11.28 8.74
N LYS A 53 18.31 -12.45 8.22
CA LYS A 53 17.57 -12.57 6.96
C LYS A 53 16.20 -11.89 7.07
N GLY A 54 15.48 -12.13 8.16
CA GLY A 54 14.19 -11.50 8.40
C GLY A 54 14.31 -9.99 8.54
N ARG A 55 15.35 -9.53 9.21
CA ARG A 55 15.61 -8.10 9.34
C ARG A 55 15.80 -7.43 7.99
N GLN A 56 16.57 -8.06 7.11
CA GLN A 56 16.79 -7.55 5.76
C GLN A 56 15.50 -7.56 4.94
N GLU A 57 14.70 -8.61 5.07
CA GLU A 57 13.40 -8.69 4.41
C GLU A 57 12.48 -7.55 4.85
N ILE A 58 12.42 -7.27 6.13
CA ILE A 58 11.63 -6.17 6.69
C ILE A 58 12.14 -4.82 6.20
N GLN A 59 13.46 -4.64 6.15
CA GLN A 59 14.06 -3.40 5.66
C GLN A 59 13.71 -3.15 4.19
N ARG A 60 13.76 -4.17 3.35
CA ARG A 60 13.38 -4.05 1.94
C ARG A 60 11.90 -3.73 1.78
N PHE A 61 11.06 -4.38 2.56
CA PHE A 61 9.62 -4.09 2.58
C PHE A 61 9.37 -2.64 2.98
N ARG A 62 10.00 -2.18 4.05
CA ARG A 62 9.87 -0.80 4.54
C ARG A 62 10.28 0.21 3.47
N ALA A 63 11.37 -0.05 2.77
CA ALA A 63 11.84 0.83 1.69
C ALA A 63 10.81 0.95 0.56
N ARG A 64 10.21 -0.17 0.16
CA ARG A 64 9.15 -0.16 -0.85
C ARG A 64 7.91 0.62 -0.41
N GLU A 65 7.49 0.42 0.84
CA GLU A 65 6.33 1.13 1.38
C GLU A 65 6.59 2.63 1.51
N LEU A 66 7.80 3.02 1.90
CA LEU A 66 8.18 4.44 1.93
C LEU A 66 8.14 5.08 0.55
N ALA A 67 8.60 4.36 -0.47
CA ALA A 67 8.53 4.85 -1.84
C ALA A 67 7.08 5.09 -2.28
N ARG A 68 6.18 4.16 -1.94
CA ARG A 68 4.74 4.32 -2.20
C ARG A 68 4.15 5.50 -1.46
N LEU A 69 4.52 5.66 -0.18
CA LEU A 69 4.05 6.76 0.64
C LEU A 69 4.48 8.11 0.04
N ARG A 70 5.73 8.20 -0.43
CA ARG A 70 6.23 9.42 -1.09
C ARG A 70 5.46 9.72 -2.37
N SER A 71 5.12 8.69 -3.14
CA SER A 71 4.34 8.84 -4.36
C SER A 71 2.94 9.37 -4.04
N PHE A 72 2.27 8.84 -3.03
CA PHE A 72 0.98 9.34 -2.57
C PHE A 72 1.10 10.78 -2.04
N GLY A 73 2.18 11.07 -1.32
CA GLY A 73 2.44 12.42 -0.82
C GLY A 73 2.56 13.45 -1.93
N LYS A 74 3.19 13.10 -3.04
CA LYS A 74 3.28 13.98 -4.22
C LYS A 74 1.90 14.27 -4.79
N LYS A 75 1.05 13.27 -4.91
CA LYS A 75 -0.32 13.45 -5.40
C LYS A 75 -1.13 14.38 -4.50
N VAL A 76 -1.01 14.19 -3.19
CA VAL A 76 -1.68 15.05 -2.21
C VAL A 76 -1.19 16.48 -2.34
N LYS A 77 0.11 16.68 -2.48
CA LYS A 77 0.68 18.02 -2.63
C LYS A 77 0.16 18.71 -3.89
N VAL A 78 0.12 18.02 -5.00
CA VAL A 78 -0.40 18.56 -6.26
C VAL A 78 -1.87 18.95 -6.09
N ALA A 79 -2.67 18.08 -5.46
CA ALA A 79 -4.06 18.36 -5.19
C ALA A 79 -4.22 19.61 -4.30
N ASP A 80 -3.42 19.72 -3.25
CA ASP A 80 -3.43 20.88 -2.37
C ASP A 80 -3.09 22.17 -3.12
N ASP A 81 -2.09 22.12 -3.99
CA ASP A 81 -1.68 23.27 -4.80
C ASP A 81 -2.80 23.71 -5.74
N ILE A 82 -3.46 22.75 -6.39
CA ILE A 82 -4.60 23.02 -7.27
C ILE A 82 -5.74 23.66 -6.47
N LEU A 83 -6.05 23.11 -5.31
CA LEU A 83 -7.12 23.63 -4.47
C LEU A 83 -6.82 25.07 -3.99
N LYS A 84 -5.58 25.36 -3.69
CA LYS A 84 -5.16 26.73 -3.34
C LYS A 84 -5.35 27.70 -4.50
N GLN A 85 -5.00 27.26 -5.71
CA GLN A 85 -5.22 28.08 -6.91
C GLN A 85 -6.71 28.31 -7.14
N CYS A 86 -7.53 27.29 -6.99
CA CYS A 86 -8.97 27.40 -7.15
C CYS A 86 -9.60 28.31 -6.08
N ALA A 87 -9.10 28.24 -4.85
CA ALA A 87 -9.58 29.13 -3.78
C ALA A 87 -9.18 30.57 -4.01
N GLY A 88 -8.05 30.83 -4.70
CA GLY A 88 -7.63 32.16 -5.06
C GLY A 88 -8.35 32.77 -6.26
N GLN A 89 -9.13 31.97 -6.99
CA GLN A 89 -9.95 32.45 -8.11
C GLN A 89 -11.24 33.11 -7.59
N THR A 90 -11.90 33.85 -8.48
CA THR A 90 -13.15 34.48 -8.10
C THR A 90 -14.17 33.42 -7.71
N GLN A 91 -15.01 33.75 -6.75
CA GLN A 91 -16.02 32.84 -6.23
C GLN A 91 -17.11 32.49 -7.25
N LEU A 92 -17.11 33.14 -8.39
CA LEU A 92 -18.10 32.92 -9.43
C LEU A 92 -17.82 31.70 -10.29
N ASP A 93 -16.57 31.27 -10.32
CA ASP A 93 -16.18 30.13 -11.15
C ASP A 93 -16.04 28.87 -10.29
N PRO A 94 -16.53 27.72 -10.75
CA PRO A 94 -16.25 26.47 -10.05
C PRO A 94 -14.76 26.18 -10.09
N PRO A 95 -14.23 25.45 -9.09
CA PRO A 95 -12.81 25.09 -9.09
C PRO A 95 -12.44 24.34 -10.36
N CYS A 96 -11.35 24.74 -11.00
CA CYS A 96 -10.95 24.19 -12.28
C CYS A 96 -10.71 22.70 -12.21
N ALA A 97 -10.23 22.18 -11.09
CA ALA A 97 -9.99 20.76 -10.92
C ALA A 97 -11.27 19.92 -10.99
N LEU A 98 -12.41 20.48 -10.64
CA LEU A 98 -13.69 19.78 -10.66
C LEU A 98 -14.33 19.71 -12.04
N LYS A 99 -13.93 20.58 -12.95
CA LYS A 99 -14.49 20.60 -14.31
C LYS A 99 -14.00 19.44 -15.17
N GLU A 100 -12.90 18.84 -14.82
CA GLU A 100 -12.25 17.80 -15.62
C GLU A 100 -12.60 16.39 -15.17
N VAL A 101 -13.40 16.26 -14.16
CA VAL A 101 -13.78 14.96 -13.62
C VAL A 101 -14.98 14.38 -14.32
#